data_90bb2330ed5c7edd01a92c98050ba27b
#
_entry.id   90bb2330ed5c7edd01a92c98050ba27b
#
_cell.length_a   1.000
_cell.length_b   1.000
_cell.length_c   1.000
_cell.angle_alpha   90.00
_cell.angle_beta   90.00
_cell.angle_gamma   90.00
#
_symmetry.space_group_name_H-M   'P 1'
#
loop_
_entity.id
_entity.type
_entity.pdbx_description
1 polymer ?
#
loop_
_entity_poly.entity_id
_entity_poly.type
_entity_poly.pdbx_seq_one_letter_code
_entity_poly.pdbx_strand_id
1 'polypeptide(L)'
;MIALGVLVYRYDPATDTCGKLVPYTMEVNEGARVLHVLHAIHDRIDPTLTYRYCCGSGQCGSCAVRVNGEPVLACMEEARDGMVIEPLKLAIKKDLVVDLSQNLDAVAYLVPKPEGIMPTKEQIDAIKPLRSCIECLCCVSVCPAMDVTKFLGPTAMRQEMRLALDPRDSRDRITDSVRDGLFTCTSCQACWKVCPKDIEIPGKAIEKLRAFANKKGLTLPRHQEVAALVRETGRSVTRIEPTFLEQAGEVLEPYGTGIPKATLGFFVGCMYNMRLPKTALDAMEVLRRNGIRIIIPKEQVCCGSPLIRTGQLDILDTLKQRNIETFRSRGIDTVMTMCAGCGSTLKNDYKNTPFTIMDINEVLTKYGIEPPARLPIRATYHDPCHLLRGQGIREQPRQLIRQVVDLVEMPAICCGSGGGVKSGVPDEAAALGARRGEEIKKTGADIVISSCPFCEFHISGHTDTPVKNVASVLLEGYREKDRKKAANAVSNPVNT
;
A
#
# COMPACT_ATOMS: atom_id res chain seq x y z
N MET A 1 18.31 -32.25 13.33
CA MET A 1 18.63 -31.04 14.10
C MET A 1 19.37 -30.09 13.20
N ILE A 2 19.05 -28.80 13.24
CA ILE A 2 19.79 -27.73 12.55
C ILE A 2 20.25 -26.71 13.59
N ALA A 3 21.44 -26.16 13.41
CA ALA A 3 21.95 -25.06 14.24
C ALA A 3 21.41 -23.75 13.67
N LEU A 4 20.83 -22.89 14.52
CA LEU A 4 20.33 -21.57 14.18
C LEU A 4 20.94 -20.51 15.09
N GLY A 5 21.41 -19.41 14.49
CA GLY A 5 21.76 -18.17 15.18
C GLY A 5 20.65 -17.15 15.01
N VAL A 6 20.15 -16.55 16.08
CA VAL A 6 19.14 -15.52 16.06
C VAL A 6 19.50 -14.34 16.95
N LEU A 7 18.99 -13.15 16.63
CA LEU A 7 19.06 -11.98 17.50
C LEU A 7 17.71 -11.78 18.18
N VAL A 8 17.66 -11.74 19.50
CA VAL A 8 16.43 -11.53 20.26
C VAL A 8 16.51 -10.23 21.05
N TYR A 9 15.49 -9.41 20.96
CA TYR A 9 15.39 -8.19 21.75
C TYR A 9 15.23 -8.50 23.24
N ARG A 10 16.09 -7.89 24.07
CA ARG A 10 16.10 -8.04 25.53
C ARG A 10 15.97 -6.67 26.18
N TYR A 11 15.11 -6.59 27.17
CA TYR A 11 14.87 -5.40 27.98
C TYR A 11 14.24 -5.79 29.33
N ASP A 12 14.89 -5.42 30.42
CA ASP A 12 14.33 -5.52 31.76
C ASP A 12 14.17 -4.11 32.36
N PRO A 13 12.94 -3.65 32.63
CA PRO A 13 12.69 -2.29 33.13
C PRO A 13 13.31 -2.04 34.54
N ALA A 14 13.70 -3.09 35.26
CA ALA A 14 14.36 -2.95 36.56
C ALA A 14 15.85 -2.64 36.47
N THR A 15 16.50 -2.99 35.35
CA THR A 15 17.96 -2.89 35.20
C THR A 15 18.42 -2.13 33.96
N ASP A 16 17.59 -2.08 32.91
CA ASP A 16 17.99 -1.55 31.62
C ASP A 16 17.37 -0.16 31.35
N THR A 17 18.17 0.75 30.83
CA THR A 17 17.70 2.06 30.33
C THR A 17 17.12 1.99 28.92
N CYS A 18 17.57 1.01 28.12
CA CYS A 18 17.06 0.74 26.76
C CYS A 18 17.25 -0.72 26.41
N GLY A 19 16.44 -1.21 25.48
CA GLY A 19 16.58 -2.58 24.99
C GLY A 19 17.74 -2.77 24.02
N LYS A 20 18.21 -4.00 23.91
CA LYS A 20 19.33 -4.42 23.05
C LYS A 20 19.02 -5.75 22.35
N LEU A 21 19.61 -5.97 21.18
CA LEU A 21 19.57 -7.26 20.50
C LEU A 21 20.71 -8.15 21.05
N VAL A 22 20.35 -9.34 21.50
CA VAL A 22 21.29 -10.33 22.06
C VAL A 22 21.33 -11.55 21.15
N PRO A 23 22.53 -12.02 20.74
CA PRO A 23 22.66 -13.20 19.91
C PRO A 23 22.48 -14.49 20.75
N TYR A 24 21.74 -15.44 20.19
CA TYR A 24 21.58 -16.80 20.73
C TYR A 24 21.82 -17.81 19.61
N THR A 25 22.55 -18.88 19.95
CA THR A 25 22.77 -20.02 19.04
C THR A 25 22.24 -21.29 19.71
N MET A 26 21.44 -22.07 18.99
CA MET A 26 20.85 -23.30 19.51
C MET A 26 20.61 -24.31 18.40
N GLU A 27 20.44 -25.56 18.77
CA GLU A 27 19.98 -26.63 17.90
C GLU A 27 18.46 -26.80 18.04
N VAL A 28 17.76 -26.84 16.91
CA VAL A 28 16.31 -27.10 16.81
C VAL A 28 16.02 -28.15 15.75
N ASN A 29 14.84 -28.71 15.77
CA ASN A 29 14.39 -29.61 14.72
C ASN A 29 14.20 -28.85 13.39
N GLU A 30 14.45 -29.52 12.28
CA GLU A 30 14.12 -29.00 10.95
C GLU A 30 12.61 -28.68 10.88
N GLY A 31 12.26 -27.53 10.29
CA GLY A 31 10.87 -27.02 10.27
C GLY A 31 10.36 -26.43 11.59
N ALA A 32 11.25 -26.22 12.58
CA ALA A 32 10.91 -25.57 13.83
C ALA A 32 10.29 -24.18 13.59
N ARG A 33 9.35 -23.78 14.45
CA ARG A 33 8.78 -22.45 14.46
C ARG A 33 9.55 -21.50 15.38
N VAL A 34 9.40 -20.19 15.17
CA VAL A 34 10.00 -19.16 16.04
C VAL A 34 9.65 -19.41 17.53
N LEU A 35 8.45 -19.88 17.82
CA LEU A 35 8.06 -20.23 19.19
C LEU A 35 8.94 -21.35 19.79
N HIS A 36 9.32 -22.36 18.99
CA HIS A 36 10.21 -23.44 19.45
C HIS A 36 11.63 -22.90 19.74
N VAL A 37 12.09 -21.91 18.97
CA VAL A 37 13.36 -21.21 19.22
C VAL A 37 13.31 -20.46 20.55
N LEU A 38 12.21 -19.72 20.81
CA LEU A 38 12.03 -19.00 22.07
C LEU A 38 11.96 -19.97 23.28
N HIS A 39 11.30 -21.12 23.15
CA HIS A 39 11.31 -22.19 24.17
C HIS A 39 12.74 -22.75 24.38
N ALA A 40 13.46 -23.05 23.29
CA ALA A 40 14.84 -23.59 23.40
C ALA A 40 15.78 -22.61 24.11
N ILE A 41 15.66 -21.30 23.83
CA ILE A 41 16.43 -20.27 24.53
C ILE A 41 16.07 -20.25 26.01
N HIS A 42 14.79 -20.15 26.33
CA HIS A 42 14.30 -20.05 27.72
C HIS A 42 14.67 -21.26 28.54
N ASP A 43 14.47 -22.47 28.01
CA ASP A 43 14.63 -23.71 28.77
C ASP A 43 16.06 -24.14 28.93
N ARG A 44 16.98 -23.78 28.01
CA ARG A 44 18.33 -24.35 27.96
C ARG A 44 19.45 -23.31 28.04
N ILE A 45 19.18 -22.01 27.73
CA ILE A 45 20.24 -21.01 27.60
C ILE A 45 20.01 -19.83 28.55
N ASP A 46 18.82 -19.25 28.54
CA ASP A 46 18.52 -18.04 29.29
C ASP A 46 17.07 -18.04 29.82
N PRO A 47 16.84 -18.55 31.02
CA PRO A 47 15.52 -18.66 31.63
C PRO A 47 14.90 -17.30 32.02
N THR A 48 15.63 -16.19 31.84
CA THR A 48 15.11 -14.84 32.09
C THR A 48 14.37 -14.26 30.91
N LEU A 49 14.46 -14.89 29.70
CA LEU A 49 13.74 -14.44 28.50
C LEU A 49 12.23 -14.50 28.72
N THR A 50 11.59 -13.33 28.56
CA THR A 50 10.15 -13.21 28.77
C THR A 50 9.40 -13.04 27.46
N TYR A 51 8.43 -13.91 27.19
CA TYR A 51 7.58 -13.88 26.00
C TYR A 51 6.21 -14.48 26.31
N ARG A 52 5.23 -14.24 25.42
CA ARG A 52 3.86 -14.75 25.59
C ARG A 52 3.59 -15.90 24.64
N TYR A 53 2.90 -16.92 25.12
CA TYR A 53 2.39 -18.03 24.28
C TYR A 53 1.18 -18.69 24.98
N CYS A 54 0.43 -19.49 24.21
CA CYS A 54 -0.68 -20.30 24.76
C CYS A 54 -0.97 -21.51 23.85
N CYS A 55 -1.76 -21.33 22.75
CA CYS A 55 -2.30 -22.45 21.98
C CYS A 55 -1.28 -23.19 21.09
N GLY A 56 -0.19 -22.56 20.67
CA GLY A 56 0.81 -23.13 19.76
C GLY A 56 0.31 -23.39 18.32
N SER A 57 -0.92 -23.00 17.96
CA SER A 57 -1.61 -23.40 16.73
C SER A 57 -2.30 -22.25 15.98
N GLY A 58 -1.85 -21.01 16.18
CA GLY A 58 -2.35 -19.82 15.45
C GLY A 58 -3.79 -19.39 15.81
N GLN A 59 -4.33 -19.80 17.00
CA GLN A 59 -5.73 -19.53 17.36
C GLN A 59 -5.91 -18.43 18.41
N CYS A 60 -4.96 -18.22 19.32
CA CYS A 60 -5.16 -17.33 20.47
C CYS A 60 -4.51 -15.94 20.33
N GLY A 61 -3.59 -15.73 19.36
CA GLY A 61 -2.90 -14.46 19.14
C GLY A 61 -1.81 -14.11 20.16
N SER A 62 -1.64 -14.87 21.26
CA SER A 62 -0.75 -14.49 22.37
C SER A 62 0.71 -14.39 22.01
N CYS A 63 1.19 -15.21 21.09
CA CYS A 63 2.60 -15.30 20.70
C CYS A 63 3.01 -14.32 19.58
N ALA A 64 2.29 -13.23 19.40
CA ALA A 64 2.61 -12.24 18.38
C ALA A 64 3.90 -11.50 18.73
N VAL A 65 4.83 -11.48 17.77
CA VAL A 65 6.14 -10.80 17.82
C VAL A 65 6.44 -10.19 16.46
N ARG A 66 7.55 -9.46 16.32
CA ARG A 66 8.08 -9.10 15.01
C ARG A 66 9.28 -10.00 14.70
N VAL A 67 9.33 -10.47 13.46
CA VAL A 67 10.49 -11.18 12.91
C VAL A 67 10.98 -10.40 11.70
N ASN A 68 12.24 -9.98 11.73
CA ASN A 68 12.83 -9.12 10.70
C ASN A 68 11.98 -7.87 10.40
N GLY A 69 11.39 -7.28 11.46
CA GLY A 69 10.54 -6.09 11.39
C GLY A 69 9.06 -6.34 11.08
N GLU A 70 8.67 -7.53 10.60
CA GLU A 70 7.28 -7.87 10.25
C GLU A 70 6.57 -8.56 11.43
N PRO A 71 5.34 -8.12 11.80
CA PRO A 71 4.57 -8.75 12.88
C PRO A 71 3.98 -10.09 12.42
N VAL A 72 4.24 -11.12 13.19
CA VAL A 72 3.85 -12.52 12.94
C VAL A 72 3.39 -13.20 14.22
N LEU A 73 2.78 -14.39 14.09
CA LEU A 73 2.58 -15.30 15.23
C LEU A 73 3.79 -16.24 15.33
N ALA A 74 4.54 -16.20 16.41
CA ALA A 74 5.73 -17.02 16.61
C ALA A 74 5.48 -18.53 16.46
N CYS A 75 4.27 -19.00 16.78
CA CYS A 75 3.88 -20.40 16.60
C CYS A 75 3.58 -20.80 15.14
N MET A 76 3.48 -19.83 14.22
CA MET A 76 3.19 -20.09 12.80
C MET A 76 4.39 -19.76 11.89
N GLU A 77 5.26 -18.86 12.32
CA GLU A 77 6.43 -18.44 11.54
C GLU A 77 7.53 -19.49 11.62
N GLU A 78 8.07 -19.91 10.48
CA GLU A 78 9.16 -20.84 10.38
C GLU A 78 10.49 -20.18 10.82
N ALA A 79 11.25 -20.87 11.68
CA ALA A 79 12.53 -20.39 12.15
C ALA A 79 13.62 -20.54 11.07
N ARG A 80 14.43 -19.51 10.89
CA ARG A 80 15.55 -19.48 9.95
C ARG A 80 16.77 -18.84 10.62
N ASP A 81 17.94 -19.19 10.12
CA ASP A 81 19.19 -18.58 10.59
C ASP A 81 19.23 -17.07 10.31
N GLY A 82 19.83 -16.30 11.21
CA GLY A 82 19.97 -14.86 11.10
C GLY A 82 18.72 -14.04 11.39
N MET A 83 17.63 -14.63 11.88
CA MET A 83 16.42 -13.88 12.23
C MET A 83 16.64 -12.89 13.37
N VAL A 84 15.99 -11.73 13.28
CA VAL A 84 15.86 -10.73 14.34
C VAL A 84 14.45 -10.82 14.91
N ILE A 85 14.31 -11.15 16.20
CA ILE A 85 13.04 -11.32 16.90
C ILE A 85 12.87 -10.16 17.89
N GLU A 86 11.81 -9.37 17.72
CA GLU A 86 11.54 -8.15 18.47
C GLU A 86 10.09 -8.14 18.99
N PRO A 87 9.78 -7.34 20.03
CA PRO A 87 8.40 -7.14 20.46
C PRO A 87 7.58 -6.43 19.38
N LEU A 88 6.25 -6.54 19.42
CA LEU A 88 5.37 -5.68 18.64
C LEU A 88 5.68 -4.20 18.92
N LYS A 89 5.38 -3.31 17.95
CA LYS A 89 5.51 -1.85 18.13
C LYS A 89 4.41 -1.32 19.06
N LEU A 90 4.52 -1.63 20.32
CA LEU A 90 3.66 -1.19 21.42
C LEU A 90 4.55 -0.87 22.63
N ALA A 91 3.99 -0.30 23.69
CA ALA A 91 4.75 -0.03 24.91
C ALA A 91 5.30 -1.35 25.49
N ILE A 92 6.63 -1.45 25.61
CA ILE A 92 7.31 -2.68 26.05
C ILE A 92 7.26 -2.77 27.58
N LYS A 93 6.82 -3.92 28.08
CA LYS A 93 6.87 -4.23 29.52
C LYS A 93 8.17 -4.94 29.89
N LYS A 94 8.55 -5.99 29.17
CA LYS A 94 9.81 -6.72 29.35
C LYS A 94 10.06 -7.58 28.11
N ASP A 95 11.26 -7.57 27.59
CA ASP A 95 11.70 -8.36 26.43
C ASP A 95 10.68 -8.33 25.27
N LEU A 96 10.05 -9.45 24.95
CA LEU A 96 9.05 -9.57 23.90
C LEU A 96 7.60 -9.29 24.38
N VAL A 97 7.40 -9.01 25.67
CA VAL A 97 6.09 -8.72 26.25
C VAL A 97 5.78 -7.23 26.16
N VAL A 98 4.66 -6.89 25.55
CA VAL A 98 4.16 -5.53 25.39
C VAL A 98 2.88 -5.30 26.19
N ASP A 99 2.57 -4.01 26.46
CA ASP A 99 1.31 -3.61 27.06
C ASP A 99 0.19 -3.67 26.02
N LEU A 100 -0.86 -4.39 26.33
CA LEU A 100 -2.04 -4.54 25.49
C LEU A 100 -3.24 -3.72 25.98
N SER A 101 -3.15 -3.12 27.18
CA SER A 101 -4.30 -2.49 27.86
C SER A 101 -4.95 -1.42 26.99
N GLN A 102 -4.19 -0.46 26.46
CA GLN A 102 -4.74 0.59 25.59
C GLN A 102 -5.56 0.04 24.41
N ASN A 103 -5.10 -1.06 23.80
CA ASN A 103 -5.78 -1.63 22.65
C ASN A 103 -6.96 -2.49 23.04
N LEU A 104 -6.91 -3.16 24.19
CA LEU A 104 -8.02 -3.95 24.72
C LEU A 104 -9.12 -3.03 25.25
N ASP A 105 -8.77 -1.95 25.93
CA ASP A 105 -9.72 -0.95 26.44
C ASP A 105 -10.41 -0.18 25.29
N ALA A 106 -9.72 0.01 24.15
CA ALA A 106 -10.31 0.58 22.95
C ALA A 106 -11.26 -0.36 22.20
N VAL A 107 -11.25 -1.67 22.52
CA VAL A 107 -12.17 -2.63 21.90
C VAL A 107 -13.56 -2.48 22.47
N ALA A 108 -14.49 -2.01 21.64
CA ALA A 108 -15.88 -1.84 22.01
C ALA A 108 -16.58 -3.18 22.28
N TYR A 109 -17.45 -3.19 23.29
CA TYR A 109 -18.29 -4.32 23.65
C TYR A 109 -19.72 -4.09 23.19
N LEU A 110 -20.47 -5.18 22.95
CA LEU A 110 -21.90 -5.12 22.65
C LEU A 110 -22.65 -4.51 23.83
N VAL A 111 -23.45 -3.49 23.56
CA VAL A 111 -24.41 -2.91 24.50
C VAL A 111 -25.82 -3.39 24.09
N PRO A 112 -26.41 -4.38 24.77
CA PRO A 112 -27.65 -5.00 24.30
C PRO A 112 -28.82 -4.03 24.31
N LYS A 113 -29.71 -4.18 23.33
CA LYS A 113 -31.01 -3.55 23.33
C LYS A 113 -31.91 -4.25 24.32
N PRO A 114 -32.86 -3.52 24.94
CA PRO A 114 -33.85 -4.14 25.91
C PRO A 114 -34.70 -5.24 25.26
N GLU A 115 -35.04 -5.06 23.97
CA GLU A 115 -35.83 -6.04 23.23
C GLU A 115 -34.91 -7.20 22.79
N GLY A 116 -35.33 -8.44 23.02
CA GLY A 116 -34.60 -9.66 22.63
C GLY A 116 -34.59 -9.87 21.13
N ILE A 117 -33.75 -9.12 20.42
CA ILE A 117 -33.62 -9.18 18.95
C ILE A 117 -32.81 -10.43 18.57
N MET A 118 -33.38 -11.25 17.68
CA MET A 118 -32.65 -12.34 17.02
C MET A 118 -32.11 -11.87 15.67
N PRO A 119 -30.79 -11.93 15.44
CA PRO A 119 -30.21 -11.56 14.15
C PRO A 119 -30.61 -12.57 13.07
N THR A 120 -30.86 -12.05 11.85
CA THR A 120 -31.10 -12.90 10.68
C THR A 120 -29.79 -13.58 10.21
N LYS A 121 -29.93 -14.60 9.35
CA LYS A 121 -28.77 -15.27 8.75
C LYS A 121 -27.88 -14.29 7.99
N GLU A 122 -28.46 -13.39 7.20
CA GLU A 122 -27.76 -12.38 6.41
C GLU A 122 -26.96 -11.43 7.30
N GLN A 123 -27.50 -11.01 8.43
CA GLN A 123 -26.83 -10.18 9.43
C GLN A 123 -25.65 -10.92 10.08
N ILE A 124 -25.83 -12.20 10.42
CA ILE A 124 -24.77 -13.04 10.95
C ILE A 124 -23.65 -13.23 9.92
N ASP A 125 -23.99 -13.49 8.65
CA ASP A 125 -23.03 -13.68 7.57
C ASP A 125 -22.26 -12.39 7.27
N ALA A 126 -22.90 -11.22 7.40
CA ALA A 126 -22.22 -9.91 7.26
C ALA A 126 -21.17 -9.65 8.35
N ILE A 127 -21.41 -10.12 9.57
CA ILE A 127 -20.52 -9.99 10.74
C ILE A 127 -19.37 -11.03 10.69
N LYS A 128 -19.62 -12.20 10.14
CA LYS A 128 -18.73 -13.37 10.18
C LYS A 128 -17.27 -13.09 9.77
N PRO A 129 -16.96 -12.34 8.68
CA PRO A 129 -15.57 -12.03 8.30
C PRO A 129 -14.83 -11.22 9.37
N LEU A 130 -15.55 -10.37 10.14
CA LEU A 130 -14.95 -9.48 11.13
C LEU A 130 -14.77 -10.14 12.50
N ARG A 131 -15.59 -11.16 12.84
CA ARG A 131 -15.54 -11.83 14.15
C ARG A 131 -14.41 -12.85 14.29
N SER A 132 -13.75 -13.24 13.22
CA SER A 132 -12.63 -14.20 13.24
C SER A 132 -11.35 -13.63 13.84
N CYS A 133 -11.35 -12.37 14.25
CA CYS A 133 -10.22 -11.71 14.89
C CYS A 133 -9.85 -12.40 16.21
N ILE A 134 -8.54 -12.64 16.40
CA ILE A 134 -7.95 -13.23 17.60
C ILE A 134 -7.20 -12.20 18.47
N GLU A 135 -7.35 -10.91 18.17
CA GLU A 135 -6.80 -9.76 18.88
C GLU A 135 -5.29 -9.84 19.15
N CYS A 136 -4.55 -10.42 18.18
CA CYS A 136 -3.10 -10.57 18.24
C CYS A 136 -2.33 -9.25 18.09
N LEU A 137 -2.97 -8.15 17.66
CA LEU A 137 -2.44 -6.81 17.47
C LEU A 137 -1.32 -6.66 16.41
N CYS A 138 -1.07 -7.68 15.58
CA CYS A 138 -0.17 -7.54 14.42
C CYS A 138 -0.55 -6.36 13.52
N CYS A 139 -1.86 -6.16 13.29
CA CYS A 139 -2.40 -5.07 12.49
C CYS A 139 -2.16 -3.68 13.12
N VAL A 140 -2.15 -3.58 14.44
CA VAL A 140 -1.85 -2.35 15.20
C VAL A 140 -0.35 -2.05 15.09
N SER A 141 0.50 -3.06 15.33
CA SER A 141 1.96 -2.93 15.26
C SER A 141 2.49 -2.43 13.92
N VAL A 142 1.80 -2.71 12.81
CA VAL A 142 2.23 -2.31 11.46
C VAL A 142 1.56 -1.03 10.97
N CYS A 143 0.61 -0.48 11.73
CA CYS A 143 -0.21 0.64 11.27
C CYS A 143 0.57 1.97 11.36
N PRO A 144 0.85 2.65 10.23
CA PRO A 144 1.60 3.90 10.26
C PRO A 144 0.84 5.07 10.90
N ALA A 145 -0.50 5.02 10.91
CA ALA A 145 -1.32 6.08 11.48
C ALA A 145 -1.32 6.07 13.02
N MET A 146 -1.10 4.92 13.65
CA MET A 146 -1.09 4.81 15.12
C MET A 146 -0.01 5.67 15.79
N ASP A 147 1.11 5.87 15.11
CA ASP A 147 2.27 6.56 15.68
C ASP A 147 2.12 8.10 15.65
N VAL A 148 1.24 8.64 14.80
CA VAL A 148 1.22 10.09 14.47
C VAL A 148 -0.18 10.71 14.47
N THR A 149 -1.22 9.95 14.78
CA THR A 149 -2.62 10.43 14.77
C THR A 149 -3.39 9.92 15.99
N LYS A 150 -4.62 10.44 16.19
CA LYS A 150 -5.56 9.97 17.22
C LYS A 150 -6.32 8.69 16.82
N PHE A 151 -5.85 7.98 15.82
CA PHE A 151 -6.49 6.76 15.34
C PHE A 151 -6.40 5.63 16.38
N LEU A 152 -7.53 5.12 16.84
CA LEU A 152 -7.57 4.00 17.78
C LEU A 152 -7.12 2.64 17.18
N GLY A 153 -6.88 2.61 15.88
CA GLY A 153 -6.25 1.47 15.22
C GLY A 153 -7.20 0.53 14.47
N PRO A 154 -6.61 -0.36 13.67
CA PRO A 154 -7.38 -1.26 12.82
C PRO A 154 -8.30 -2.21 13.60
N THR A 155 -7.86 -2.69 14.76
CA THR A 155 -8.64 -3.61 15.62
C THR A 155 -9.90 -2.91 16.15
N ALA A 156 -9.80 -1.67 16.63
CA ALA A 156 -10.94 -0.88 17.10
C ALA A 156 -11.95 -0.68 15.97
N MET A 157 -11.51 -0.21 14.80
CA MET A 157 -12.40 0.00 13.62
C MET A 157 -13.06 -1.29 13.15
N ARG A 158 -12.34 -2.41 13.18
CA ARG A 158 -12.91 -3.73 12.88
C ARG A 158 -14.05 -4.07 13.86
N GLN A 159 -13.85 -3.79 15.15
CA GLN A 159 -14.83 -4.08 16.17
C GLN A 159 -16.04 -3.14 16.08
N GLU A 160 -15.82 -1.84 15.87
CA GLU A 160 -16.91 -0.88 15.65
C GLU A 160 -17.77 -1.28 14.44
N MET A 161 -17.16 -1.67 13.33
CA MET A 161 -17.90 -2.15 12.15
C MET A 161 -18.68 -3.44 12.45
N ARG A 162 -18.07 -4.38 13.17
CA ARG A 162 -18.75 -5.62 13.58
C ARG A 162 -20.01 -5.32 14.39
N LEU A 163 -19.92 -4.39 15.35
CA LEU A 163 -21.03 -4.00 16.21
C LEU A 163 -22.07 -3.14 15.48
N ALA A 164 -21.63 -2.26 14.57
CA ALA A 164 -22.53 -1.49 13.69
C ALA A 164 -23.43 -2.38 12.81
N LEU A 165 -22.97 -3.59 12.49
CA LEU A 165 -23.73 -4.58 11.75
C LEU A 165 -24.61 -5.47 12.65
N ASP A 166 -24.41 -5.46 13.97
CA ASP A 166 -25.14 -6.30 14.89
C ASP A 166 -26.45 -5.62 15.32
N PRO A 167 -27.63 -6.14 14.95
CA PRO A 167 -28.90 -5.50 15.28
C PRO A 167 -29.19 -5.44 16.78
N ARG A 168 -28.47 -6.22 17.59
CA ARG A 168 -28.60 -6.26 19.04
C ARG A 168 -27.88 -5.12 19.76
N ASP A 169 -26.91 -4.46 19.08
CA ASP A 169 -26.17 -3.34 19.67
C ASP A 169 -27.01 -2.06 19.67
N SER A 170 -27.05 -1.37 20.81
CA SER A 170 -27.82 -0.14 20.98
C SER A 170 -27.01 1.15 20.73
N ARG A 171 -25.68 1.06 20.67
CA ARG A 171 -24.81 2.24 20.52
C ARG A 171 -24.69 2.70 19.08
N ASP A 172 -24.46 4.00 18.93
CA ASP A 172 -24.15 4.59 17.64
C ASP A 172 -22.65 4.42 17.29
N ARG A 173 -22.30 3.24 16.80
CA ARG A 173 -20.93 2.86 16.44
C ARG A 173 -20.33 3.68 15.31
N ILE A 174 -21.18 4.28 14.49
CA ILE A 174 -20.69 5.14 13.38
C ILE A 174 -20.16 6.44 13.95
N THR A 175 -20.90 7.09 14.84
CA THR A 175 -20.42 8.32 15.52
C THR A 175 -19.20 8.02 16.39
N ASP A 176 -19.17 6.90 17.11
CA ASP A 176 -18.02 6.47 17.88
C ASP A 176 -16.78 6.33 16.98
N SER A 177 -16.86 5.61 15.85
CA SER A 177 -15.76 5.41 14.92
C SER A 177 -15.20 6.71 14.34
N VAL A 178 -16.06 7.69 14.05
CA VAL A 178 -15.63 9.02 13.56
C VAL A 178 -14.82 9.74 14.64
N ARG A 179 -15.30 9.76 15.88
CA ARG A 179 -14.56 10.33 17.03
C ARG A 179 -13.21 9.65 17.22
N ASP A 180 -13.14 8.35 17.00
CA ASP A 180 -11.99 7.49 17.23
C ASP A 180 -11.00 7.45 16.03
N GLY A 181 -11.13 8.41 15.11
CA GLY A 181 -10.16 8.67 14.05
C GLY A 181 -10.40 7.90 12.73
N LEU A 182 -11.64 7.52 12.43
CA LEU A 182 -12.01 6.80 11.20
C LEU A 182 -11.37 7.38 9.92
N PHE A 183 -11.31 8.71 9.81
CA PHE A 183 -10.82 9.39 8.60
C PHE A 183 -9.29 9.57 8.56
N THR A 184 -8.54 9.17 9.57
CA THR A 184 -7.06 9.23 9.56
C THR A 184 -6.41 7.97 8.98
N CYS A 185 -7.18 6.91 8.70
CA CYS A 185 -6.69 5.72 8.04
C CYS A 185 -6.38 5.98 6.56
N THR A 186 -5.14 5.69 6.14
CA THR A 186 -4.67 5.86 4.75
C THR A 186 -5.11 4.77 3.78
N SER A 187 -5.88 3.77 4.20
CA SER A 187 -6.25 2.57 3.42
C SER A 187 -5.05 1.85 2.81
N CYS A 188 -3.89 1.86 3.48
CA CYS A 188 -2.63 1.32 2.94
C CYS A 188 -2.55 -0.21 2.92
N GLN A 189 -3.55 -0.91 3.46
CA GLN A 189 -3.69 -2.37 3.49
C GLN A 189 -2.62 -3.13 4.31
N ALA A 190 -1.72 -2.45 5.04
CA ALA A 190 -0.71 -3.12 5.85
C ALA A 190 -1.34 -4.05 6.89
N CYS A 191 -2.38 -3.58 7.59
CA CYS A 191 -3.11 -4.36 8.58
C CYS A 191 -3.78 -5.63 8.03
N TRP A 192 -4.19 -5.63 6.78
CA TRP A 192 -4.73 -6.83 6.12
C TRP A 192 -3.61 -7.85 5.83
N LYS A 193 -2.50 -7.38 5.25
CA LYS A 193 -1.40 -8.27 4.81
C LYS A 193 -0.71 -9.02 5.96
N VAL A 194 -0.71 -8.46 7.16
CA VAL A 194 -0.14 -9.11 8.36
C VAL A 194 -1.19 -9.86 9.20
N CYS A 195 -2.45 -9.86 8.76
CA CYS A 195 -3.51 -10.51 9.53
C CYS A 195 -3.47 -12.03 9.40
N PRO A 196 -3.20 -12.79 10.49
CA PRO A 196 -3.14 -14.26 10.41
C PRO A 196 -4.51 -14.91 10.16
N LYS A 197 -5.59 -14.13 10.19
CA LYS A 197 -6.97 -14.55 9.88
C LYS A 197 -7.51 -13.94 8.58
N ASP A 198 -6.63 -13.32 7.78
CA ASP A 198 -6.95 -12.71 6.48
C ASP A 198 -8.15 -11.76 6.52
N ILE A 199 -8.28 -10.97 7.60
CA ILE A 199 -9.35 -9.99 7.72
C ILE A 199 -8.99 -8.74 6.92
N GLU A 200 -9.72 -8.49 5.86
CA GLU A 200 -9.59 -7.29 5.03
C GLU A 200 -10.18 -6.06 5.74
N ILE A 201 -9.50 -5.59 6.80
CA ILE A 201 -9.97 -4.49 7.64
C ILE A 201 -10.22 -3.21 6.83
N PRO A 202 -9.36 -2.77 5.89
CA PRO A 202 -9.60 -1.54 5.14
C PRO A 202 -10.93 -1.55 4.38
N GLY A 203 -11.17 -2.55 3.54
CA GLY A 203 -12.38 -2.60 2.70
C GLY A 203 -13.63 -3.06 3.46
N LYS A 204 -13.49 -4.09 4.32
CA LYS A 204 -14.66 -4.68 5.03
C LYS A 204 -15.08 -3.96 6.29
N ALA A 205 -14.19 -3.14 6.88
CA ALA A 205 -14.53 -2.36 8.06
C ALA A 205 -14.44 -0.86 7.80
N ILE A 206 -13.26 -0.30 7.55
CA ILE A 206 -13.02 1.14 7.55
C ILE A 206 -13.78 1.85 6.42
N GLU A 207 -13.71 1.37 5.20
CA GLU A 207 -14.39 1.99 4.06
C GLU A 207 -15.92 1.86 4.16
N LYS A 208 -16.43 0.76 4.75
CA LYS A 208 -17.85 0.61 5.06
C LYS A 208 -18.31 1.55 6.18
N LEU A 209 -17.52 1.72 7.25
CA LEU A 209 -17.81 2.71 8.29
C LEU A 209 -17.89 4.12 7.70
N ARG A 210 -16.96 4.48 6.80
CA ARG A 210 -16.98 5.76 6.08
C ARG A 210 -18.23 5.92 5.21
N ALA A 211 -18.68 4.86 4.53
CA ALA A 211 -19.91 4.89 3.76
C ALA A 211 -21.15 5.08 4.65
N PHE A 212 -21.17 4.45 5.83
CA PHE A 212 -22.24 4.67 6.83
C PHE A 212 -22.17 6.09 7.44
N ALA A 213 -20.96 6.58 7.74
CA ALA A 213 -20.75 7.95 8.21
C ALA A 213 -21.24 8.98 7.17
N ASN A 214 -20.94 8.76 5.89
CA ASN A 214 -21.44 9.61 4.81
C ASN A 214 -22.97 9.65 4.76
N LYS A 215 -23.64 8.49 4.87
CA LYS A 215 -25.11 8.42 4.91
C LYS A 215 -25.71 9.17 6.10
N LYS A 216 -24.97 9.29 7.20
CA LYS A 216 -25.37 10.05 8.41
C LYS A 216 -24.96 11.54 8.36
N GLY A 217 -24.34 12.00 7.29
CA GLY A 217 -23.82 13.36 7.20
C GLY A 217 -22.56 13.63 8.03
N LEU A 218 -21.89 12.59 8.52
CA LEU A 218 -20.69 12.68 9.36
C LEU A 218 -19.38 12.59 8.57
N THR A 219 -19.42 12.87 7.27
CA THR A 219 -18.22 12.88 6.42
C THR A 219 -17.49 14.22 6.48
N LEU A 220 -16.21 14.24 6.11
CA LEU A 220 -15.43 15.46 6.11
C LEU A 220 -15.83 16.39 4.94
N PRO A 221 -15.90 17.72 5.14
CA PRO A 221 -16.31 18.67 4.10
C PRO A 221 -15.49 18.51 2.82
N ARG A 222 -14.18 18.38 2.93
CA ARG A 222 -13.29 18.22 1.77
C ARG A 222 -13.54 16.93 0.98
N HIS A 223 -14.02 15.87 1.64
CA HIS A 223 -14.42 14.64 0.94
C HIS A 223 -15.70 14.86 0.12
N GLN A 224 -16.65 15.65 0.63
CA GLN A 224 -17.87 16.03 -0.10
C GLN A 224 -17.52 16.87 -1.33
N GLU A 225 -16.61 17.85 -1.19
CA GLU A 225 -16.14 18.68 -2.31
C GLU A 225 -15.50 17.85 -3.42
N VAL A 226 -14.64 16.86 -3.06
CA VAL A 226 -14.05 15.95 -4.04
C VAL A 226 -15.13 15.13 -4.74
N ALA A 227 -16.12 14.64 -4.02
CA ALA A 227 -17.24 13.90 -4.62
C ALA A 227 -18.10 14.78 -5.53
N ALA A 228 -18.37 16.03 -5.15
CA ALA A 228 -19.07 17.00 -5.99
C ALA A 228 -18.30 17.28 -7.28
N LEU A 229 -16.99 17.51 -7.19
CA LEU A 229 -16.12 17.70 -8.36
C LEU A 229 -16.16 16.49 -9.31
N VAL A 230 -16.16 15.26 -8.76
CA VAL A 230 -16.27 14.05 -9.60
C VAL A 230 -17.64 13.97 -10.28
N ARG A 231 -18.73 14.31 -9.60
CA ARG A 231 -20.07 14.34 -10.21
C ARG A 231 -20.16 15.34 -11.37
N GLU A 232 -19.58 16.51 -11.18
CA GLU A 232 -19.62 17.60 -12.16
C GLU A 232 -18.71 17.34 -13.36
N THR A 233 -17.46 16.94 -13.09
CA THR A 233 -16.40 16.92 -14.12
C THR A 233 -15.95 15.53 -14.54
N GLY A 234 -16.35 14.49 -13.83
CA GLY A 234 -15.78 13.14 -13.98
C GLY A 234 -14.32 13.03 -13.48
N ARG A 235 -13.80 14.02 -12.74
CA ARG A 235 -12.40 14.10 -12.28
C ARG A 235 -12.32 14.37 -10.78
N SER A 236 -11.34 13.80 -10.10
CA SER A 236 -11.18 13.95 -8.65
C SER A 236 -10.20 15.06 -8.24
N VAL A 237 -9.58 15.73 -9.19
CA VAL A 237 -8.66 16.84 -8.96
C VAL A 237 -8.88 17.94 -10.01
N THR A 238 -8.62 19.18 -9.62
CA THR A 238 -8.70 20.33 -10.50
C THR A 238 -7.47 20.40 -11.41
N ARG A 239 -7.61 21.03 -12.55
CA ARG A 239 -6.55 21.25 -13.54
C ARG A 239 -5.55 22.30 -13.06
N ILE A 240 -4.25 22.11 -13.34
CA ILE A 240 -3.19 23.12 -13.17
C ILE A 240 -2.57 23.51 -14.52
N GLU A 241 -2.34 22.52 -15.42
CA GLU A 241 -1.60 22.66 -16.69
C GLU A 241 -2.45 22.15 -17.86
N PRO A 242 -2.00 22.31 -19.13
CA PRO A 242 -2.61 21.56 -20.21
C PRO A 242 -2.62 20.08 -19.86
N THR A 243 -3.81 19.46 -19.93
CA THR A 243 -3.96 18.07 -19.47
C THR A 243 -3.23 17.12 -20.41
N PHE A 244 -2.86 15.92 -19.89
CA PHE A 244 -2.28 14.88 -20.73
C PHE A 244 -3.19 14.53 -21.91
N LEU A 245 -4.52 14.40 -21.67
CA LEU A 245 -5.48 14.06 -22.73
C LEU A 245 -5.63 15.15 -23.81
N GLU A 246 -5.29 16.40 -23.51
CA GLU A 246 -5.24 17.48 -24.50
C GLU A 246 -3.96 17.41 -25.33
N GLN A 247 -2.85 16.96 -24.76
CA GLN A 247 -1.53 16.92 -25.40
C GLN A 247 -1.29 15.61 -26.18
N ALA A 248 -1.81 14.49 -25.68
CA ALA A 248 -1.61 13.18 -26.31
C ALA A 248 -2.59 12.93 -27.45
N GLY A 249 -2.11 12.29 -28.53
CA GLY A 249 -2.98 11.72 -29.57
C GLY A 249 -3.83 10.56 -29.02
N GLU A 250 -4.94 10.23 -29.70
CA GLU A 250 -5.76 9.06 -29.32
C GLU A 250 -5.08 7.73 -29.58
N VAL A 251 -4.19 7.66 -30.58
CA VAL A 251 -3.39 6.48 -30.89
C VAL A 251 -1.93 6.90 -30.99
N LEU A 252 -1.08 6.21 -30.27
CA LEU A 252 0.36 6.40 -30.32
C LEU A 252 0.99 5.12 -30.86
N GLU A 253 1.54 5.23 -32.08
CA GLU A 253 2.24 4.13 -32.73
C GLU A 253 3.64 3.94 -32.11
N PRO A 254 4.16 2.71 -32.04
CA PRO A 254 5.54 2.47 -31.64
C PRO A 254 6.53 3.09 -32.62
N TYR A 255 7.77 3.30 -32.18
CA TYR A 255 8.81 3.72 -33.09
C TYR A 255 9.27 2.56 -33.99
N GLY A 256 9.60 2.89 -35.24
CA GLY A 256 9.99 1.91 -36.27
C GLY A 256 8.80 1.42 -37.10
N THR A 257 9.08 0.54 -38.07
CA THR A 257 8.10 0.06 -39.07
C THR A 257 7.62 -1.37 -38.80
N GLY A 258 7.94 -1.93 -37.64
CA GLY A 258 7.59 -3.30 -37.26
C GLY A 258 6.15 -3.45 -36.74
N ILE A 259 5.69 -4.71 -36.67
CA ILE A 259 4.41 -5.04 -36.00
C ILE A 259 4.55 -4.73 -34.52
N PRO A 260 3.57 -4.03 -33.90
CA PRO A 260 3.60 -3.77 -32.47
C PRO A 260 3.68 -5.07 -31.63
N LYS A 261 4.52 -5.09 -30.61
CA LYS A 261 4.57 -6.23 -29.64
C LYS A 261 3.25 -6.43 -28.94
N ALA A 262 2.52 -5.35 -28.70
CA ALA A 262 1.17 -5.33 -28.10
C ALA A 262 0.45 -4.03 -28.46
N THR A 263 -0.89 -4.10 -28.44
CA THR A 263 -1.78 -2.92 -28.50
C THR A 263 -2.53 -2.85 -27.16
N LEU A 264 -2.39 -1.74 -26.42
CA LEU A 264 -2.92 -1.57 -25.08
C LEU A 264 -3.77 -0.30 -24.98
N GLY A 265 -4.85 -0.35 -24.20
CA GLY A 265 -5.58 0.84 -23.78
C GLY A 265 -4.87 1.50 -22.60
N PHE A 266 -4.79 2.82 -22.59
CA PHE A 266 -4.18 3.56 -21.48
C PHE A 266 -5.24 4.25 -20.63
N PHE A 267 -5.36 3.81 -19.37
CA PHE A 267 -6.12 4.49 -18.33
C PHE A 267 -5.22 5.48 -17.60
N VAL A 268 -5.31 6.77 -17.96
CA VAL A 268 -4.36 7.79 -17.45
C VAL A 268 -4.56 8.12 -15.96
N GLY A 269 -5.82 8.11 -15.49
CA GLY A 269 -6.19 8.55 -14.14
C GLY A 269 -6.09 10.06 -13.93
N CYS A 270 -6.76 10.58 -12.88
CA CYS A 270 -6.92 12.03 -12.69
C CYS A 270 -5.61 12.77 -12.43
N MET A 271 -4.71 12.22 -11.62
CA MET A 271 -3.47 12.90 -11.24
C MET A 271 -2.50 13.04 -12.41
N TYR A 272 -2.26 11.98 -13.18
CA TYR A 272 -1.39 12.05 -14.36
C TYR A 272 -2.01 12.88 -15.49
N ASN A 273 -3.35 12.87 -15.59
CA ASN A 273 -4.01 13.73 -16.57
C ASN A 273 -3.89 15.21 -16.21
N MET A 274 -4.13 15.58 -14.95
CA MET A 274 -4.39 16.97 -14.53
C MET A 274 -3.21 17.64 -13.81
N ARG A 275 -2.32 16.88 -13.17
CA ARG A 275 -1.29 17.41 -12.27
C ARG A 275 0.13 17.04 -12.66
N LEU A 276 0.33 15.89 -13.32
CA LEU A 276 1.62 15.35 -13.71
C LEU A 276 1.62 14.87 -15.17
N PRO A 277 1.13 15.70 -16.14
CA PRO A 277 1.01 15.28 -17.53
C PRO A 277 2.38 14.91 -18.14
N LYS A 278 3.45 15.61 -17.76
CA LYS A 278 4.81 15.32 -18.23
C LYS A 278 5.24 13.88 -17.90
N THR A 279 4.96 13.39 -16.69
CA THR A 279 5.30 12.01 -16.30
C THR A 279 4.54 10.98 -17.16
N ALA A 280 3.29 11.27 -17.49
CA ALA A 280 2.52 10.40 -18.39
C ALA A 280 3.07 10.43 -19.83
N LEU A 281 3.50 11.57 -20.34
CA LEU A 281 4.16 11.69 -21.65
C LEU A 281 5.49 10.94 -21.68
N ASP A 282 6.31 11.05 -20.62
CA ASP A 282 7.56 10.27 -20.50
C ASP A 282 7.28 8.76 -20.57
N ALA A 283 6.21 8.30 -19.92
CA ALA A 283 5.80 6.89 -19.95
C ALA A 283 5.35 6.43 -21.36
N MET A 284 4.62 7.28 -22.09
CA MET A 284 4.23 6.97 -23.48
C MET A 284 5.45 6.85 -24.39
N GLU A 285 6.42 7.73 -24.19
CA GLU A 285 7.70 7.68 -24.94
C GLU A 285 8.45 6.36 -24.68
N VAL A 286 8.54 5.93 -23.40
CA VAL A 286 9.15 4.65 -23.03
C VAL A 286 8.42 3.47 -23.68
N LEU A 287 7.09 3.45 -23.65
CA LEU A 287 6.30 2.37 -24.25
C LEU A 287 6.46 2.30 -25.77
N ARG A 288 6.41 3.44 -26.45
CA ARG A 288 6.58 3.52 -27.91
C ARG A 288 7.97 3.03 -28.36
N ARG A 289 9.03 3.39 -27.62
CA ARG A 289 10.40 2.90 -27.84
C ARG A 289 10.50 1.38 -27.70
N ASN A 290 9.68 0.80 -26.85
CA ASN A 290 9.68 -0.63 -26.59
C ASN A 290 8.68 -1.42 -27.46
N GLY A 291 8.13 -0.81 -28.49
CA GLY A 291 7.30 -1.48 -29.51
C GLY A 291 5.83 -1.64 -29.09
N ILE A 292 5.34 -0.84 -28.14
CA ILE A 292 3.94 -0.90 -27.67
C ILE A 292 3.11 0.18 -28.38
N ARG A 293 2.01 -0.26 -29.01
CA ARG A 293 0.95 0.63 -29.55
C ARG A 293 -0.02 0.95 -28.43
N ILE A 294 -0.40 2.23 -28.28
CA ILE A 294 -1.20 2.72 -27.17
C ILE A 294 -2.46 3.40 -27.71
N ILE A 295 -3.62 2.98 -27.21
CA ILE A 295 -4.92 3.62 -27.49
C ILE A 295 -5.32 4.39 -26.24
N ILE A 296 -5.64 5.68 -26.40
CA ILE A 296 -5.93 6.63 -25.30
C ILE A 296 -7.32 7.20 -25.48
N PRO A 297 -8.37 6.52 -25.02
CA PRO A 297 -9.72 7.06 -25.07
C PRO A 297 -9.82 8.38 -24.30
N LYS A 298 -10.46 9.40 -24.90
CA LYS A 298 -10.60 10.72 -24.28
C LYS A 298 -11.77 10.79 -23.27
N GLU A 299 -12.75 9.89 -23.40
CA GLU A 299 -13.99 9.85 -22.62
C GLU A 299 -13.86 9.19 -21.25
N GLN A 300 -12.67 8.62 -20.94
CA GLN A 300 -12.39 8.02 -19.64
C GLN A 300 -12.62 9.01 -18.49
N VAL A 301 -13.14 8.51 -17.37
CA VAL A 301 -13.41 9.31 -16.17
C VAL A 301 -12.65 8.78 -14.97
N CYS A 302 -12.84 9.39 -13.78
CA CYS A 302 -12.24 8.92 -12.53
C CYS A 302 -12.49 7.43 -12.32
N CYS A 303 -11.46 6.69 -11.85
CA CYS A 303 -11.60 5.27 -11.51
C CYS A 303 -12.53 5.01 -10.32
N GLY A 304 -12.91 6.04 -9.55
CA GLY A 304 -13.73 5.92 -8.35
C GLY A 304 -12.93 5.64 -7.06
N SER A 305 -11.62 5.42 -7.13
CA SER A 305 -10.81 5.14 -5.94
C SER A 305 -10.99 6.16 -4.81
N PRO A 306 -10.92 7.48 -5.03
CA PRO A 306 -11.14 8.46 -3.97
C PRO A 306 -12.51 8.34 -3.31
N LEU A 307 -13.54 8.03 -4.10
CA LEU A 307 -14.92 7.89 -3.62
C LEU A 307 -15.08 6.66 -2.72
N ILE A 308 -14.56 5.51 -3.14
CA ILE A 308 -14.56 4.27 -2.34
C ILE A 308 -13.86 4.50 -1.02
N ARG A 309 -12.65 5.08 -1.06
CA ARG A 309 -11.80 5.28 0.14
C ARG A 309 -12.37 6.32 1.11
N THR A 310 -13.29 7.19 0.67
CA THR A 310 -13.94 8.20 1.52
C THR A 310 -15.43 7.91 1.81
N GLY A 311 -15.97 6.81 1.29
CA GLY A 311 -17.34 6.37 1.54
C GLY A 311 -18.42 7.07 0.69
N GLN A 312 -18.05 7.69 -0.43
CA GLN A 312 -18.93 8.44 -1.36
C GLN A 312 -19.34 7.53 -2.52
N LEU A 313 -20.29 6.60 -2.30
CA LEU A 313 -20.51 5.49 -3.23
C LEU A 313 -21.62 5.73 -4.28
N ASP A 314 -22.37 6.82 -4.19
CA ASP A 314 -23.59 7.08 -4.95
C ASP A 314 -23.43 7.09 -6.49
N ILE A 315 -22.29 7.58 -7.00
CA ILE A 315 -22.01 7.65 -8.44
C ILE A 315 -21.01 6.58 -8.92
N LEU A 316 -20.57 5.70 -8.03
CA LEU A 316 -19.47 4.78 -8.31
C LEU A 316 -19.76 3.84 -9.49
N ASP A 317 -20.97 3.27 -9.53
CA ASP A 317 -21.36 2.33 -10.58
C ASP A 317 -21.48 3.02 -11.95
N THR A 318 -21.94 4.26 -11.99
CA THR A 318 -21.95 5.08 -13.22
C THR A 318 -20.53 5.29 -13.76
N LEU A 319 -19.56 5.63 -12.89
CA LEU A 319 -18.17 5.79 -13.30
C LEU A 319 -17.57 4.48 -13.83
N LYS A 320 -17.84 3.37 -13.15
CA LYS A 320 -17.39 2.03 -13.57
C LYS A 320 -17.92 1.66 -14.94
N GLN A 321 -19.24 1.78 -15.13
CA GLN A 321 -19.89 1.44 -16.41
C GLN A 321 -19.34 2.31 -17.54
N ARG A 322 -19.20 3.61 -17.32
CA ARG A 322 -18.64 4.52 -18.33
C ARG A 322 -17.21 4.14 -18.70
N ASN A 323 -16.34 3.86 -17.75
CA ASN A 323 -14.97 3.44 -18.04
C ASN A 323 -14.92 2.08 -18.75
N ILE A 324 -15.73 1.09 -18.32
CA ILE A 324 -15.80 -0.21 -18.97
C ILE A 324 -16.22 -0.04 -20.45
N GLU A 325 -17.28 0.70 -20.71
CA GLU A 325 -17.78 0.93 -22.06
C GLU A 325 -16.77 1.69 -22.93
N THR A 326 -16.09 2.67 -22.36
CA THR A 326 -15.03 3.47 -23.04
C THR A 326 -13.94 2.61 -23.64
N PHE A 327 -13.49 1.57 -22.92
CA PHE A 327 -12.45 0.65 -23.43
C PHE A 327 -13.02 -0.50 -24.26
N ARG A 328 -14.18 -1.03 -23.87
CA ARG A 328 -14.86 -2.12 -24.59
C ARG A 328 -15.23 -1.73 -26.01
N SER A 329 -15.82 -0.55 -26.21
CA SER A 329 -16.25 -0.06 -27.54
C SER A 329 -15.10 0.12 -28.54
N ARG A 330 -13.86 0.14 -28.06
CA ARG A 330 -12.65 0.23 -28.89
C ARG A 330 -11.96 -1.13 -29.11
N GLY A 331 -12.59 -2.24 -28.68
CA GLY A 331 -12.04 -3.59 -28.82
C GLY A 331 -10.71 -3.78 -28.07
N ILE A 332 -10.56 -3.16 -26.90
CA ILE A 332 -9.34 -3.22 -26.10
C ILE A 332 -9.41 -4.41 -25.17
N ASP A 333 -8.49 -5.38 -25.33
CA ASP A 333 -8.38 -6.58 -24.50
C ASP A 333 -7.52 -6.39 -23.24
N THR A 334 -6.64 -5.39 -23.25
CA THR A 334 -5.76 -5.09 -22.10
C THR A 334 -5.71 -3.59 -21.86
N VAL A 335 -6.07 -3.18 -20.66
CA VAL A 335 -6.00 -1.81 -20.16
C VAL A 335 -4.80 -1.66 -19.24
N MET A 336 -3.91 -0.75 -19.56
CA MET A 336 -2.75 -0.41 -18.75
C MET A 336 -3.00 0.87 -17.97
N THR A 337 -2.49 0.95 -16.75
CA THR A 337 -2.39 2.19 -15.98
C THR A 337 -1.02 2.32 -15.30
N MET A 338 -0.62 3.54 -14.97
CA MET A 338 0.60 3.81 -14.22
C MET A 338 0.32 4.39 -12.82
N CYS A 339 -0.96 4.46 -12.43
CA CYS A 339 -1.39 4.92 -11.12
C CYS A 339 -1.72 3.72 -10.22
N ALA A 340 -0.94 3.50 -9.18
CA ALA A 340 -1.15 2.40 -8.23
C ALA A 340 -2.58 2.35 -7.64
N GLY A 341 -3.14 3.52 -7.30
CA GLY A 341 -4.52 3.63 -6.79
C GLY A 341 -5.57 3.26 -7.83
N CYS A 342 -5.40 3.72 -9.07
CA CYS A 342 -6.30 3.37 -10.19
C CYS A 342 -6.19 1.87 -10.50
N GLY A 343 -4.97 1.33 -10.63
CA GLY A 343 -4.73 -0.08 -10.92
C GLY A 343 -5.34 -1.01 -9.86
N SER A 344 -5.14 -0.69 -8.58
CA SER A 344 -5.76 -1.44 -7.48
C SER A 344 -7.29 -1.40 -7.56
N THR A 345 -7.88 -0.24 -7.84
CA THR A 345 -9.33 -0.09 -7.96
C THR A 345 -9.89 -0.84 -9.18
N LEU A 346 -9.25 -0.70 -10.34
CA LEU A 346 -9.66 -1.41 -11.55
C LEU A 346 -9.57 -2.93 -11.40
N LYS A 347 -8.52 -3.46 -10.73
CA LYS A 347 -8.34 -4.90 -10.52
C LYS A 347 -9.28 -5.47 -9.46
N ASN A 348 -9.52 -4.75 -8.35
CA ASN A 348 -10.18 -5.31 -7.18
C ASN A 348 -11.64 -4.86 -7.01
N ASP A 349 -11.97 -3.61 -7.40
CA ASP A 349 -13.28 -3.01 -7.17
C ASP A 349 -14.18 -3.01 -8.43
N TYR A 350 -13.59 -3.13 -9.66
CA TYR A 350 -14.34 -3.35 -10.88
C TYR A 350 -14.56 -4.86 -11.07
N LYS A 351 -15.81 -5.27 -11.13
CA LYS A 351 -16.16 -6.68 -11.33
C LYS A 351 -16.56 -6.90 -12.79
N ASN A 352 -16.25 -8.08 -13.31
CA ASN A 352 -16.65 -8.52 -14.66
C ASN A 352 -16.18 -7.57 -15.78
N THR A 353 -14.93 -7.07 -15.67
CA THR A 353 -14.32 -6.29 -16.75
C THR A 353 -14.06 -7.21 -17.96
N PRO A 354 -14.37 -6.80 -19.19
CA PRO A 354 -14.14 -7.59 -20.40
C PRO A 354 -12.68 -7.54 -20.87
N PHE A 355 -11.79 -6.89 -20.13
CA PHE A 355 -10.37 -6.71 -20.44
C PHE A 355 -9.49 -7.01 -19.23
N THR A 356 -8.25 -7.39 -19.50
CA THR A 356 -7.21 -7.55 -18.48
C THR A 356 -6.67 -6.18 -18.05
N ILE A 357 -6.34 -6.03 -16.76
CA ILE A 357 -5.77 -4.81 -16.22
C ILE A 357 -4.32 -5.05 -15.81
N MET A 358 -3.41 -4.22 -16.31
CA MET A 358 -1.99 -4.29 -16.00
C MET A 358 -1.45 -2.94 -15.52
N ASP A 359 -0.48 -2.99 -14.60
CA ASP A 359 0.35 -1.83 -14.29
C ASP A 359 1.45 -1.67 -15.34
N ILE A 360 1.92 -0.44 -15.57
CA ILE A 360 3.00 -0.17 -16.54
C ILE A 360 4.27 -0.98 -16.25
N ASN A 361 4.58 -1.24 -14.97
CA ASN A 361 5.73 -2.06 -14.61
C ASN A 361 5.54 -3.52 -15.01
N GLU A 362 4.33 -4.05 -14.91
CA GLU A 362 4.00 -5.40 -15.43
C GLU A 362 4.12 -5.44 -16.96
N VAL A 363 3.64 -4.41 -17.65
CA VAL A 363 3.72 -4.32 -19.14
C VAL A 363 5.18 -4.31 -19.59
N LEU A 364 6.00 -3.40 -19.05
CA LEU A 364 7.40 -3.27 -19.44
C LEU A 364 8.22 -4.52 -19.11
N THR A 365 7.92 -5.19 -18.02
CA THR A 365 8.57 -6.47 -17.67
C THR A 365 8.11 -7.61 -18.60
N LYS A 366 6.82 -7.69 -18.91
CA LYS A 366 6.24 -8.75 -19.73
C LYS A 366 6.72 -8.72 -21.19
N TYR A 367 6.73 -7.53 -21.79
CA TYR A 367 7.10 -7.36 -23.20
C TYR A 367 8.59 -7.04 -23.41
N GLY A 368 9.32 -6.87 -22.31
CA GLY A 368 10.74 -6.54 -22.32
C GLY A 368 11.01 -5.10 -22.73
N ILE A 369 12.13 -4.58 -22.32
CA ILE A 369 12.60 -3.24 -22.67
C ILE A 369 13.94 -3.29 -23.39
N GLU A 370 14.15 -2.32 -24.29
CA GLU A 370 15.47 -2.04 -24.82
C GLU A 370 16.39 -1.66 -23.65
N PRO A 371 17.62 -2.25 -23.53
CA PRO A 371 18.52 -1.89 -22.46
C PRO A 371 18.85 -0.39 -22.47
N PRO A 372 18.52 0.38 -21.41
CA PRO A 372 18.92 1.78 -21.29
C PRO A 372 20.42 1.89 -20.97
N ALA A 373 20.97 3.10 -21.05
CA ALA A 373 22.28 3.37 -20.45
C ALA A 373 22.15 3.45 -18.93
N ARG A 374 23.16 2.95 -18.22
CA ARG A 374 23.26 3.17 -16.78
C ARG A 374 23.63 4.62 -16.48
N LEU A 375 22.97 5.17 -15.48
CA LEU A 375 23.23 6.49 -14.92
C LEU A 375 24.02 6.33 -13.62
N PRO A 376 25.02 7.16 -13.33
CA PRO A 376 25.81 7.13 -12.09
C PRO A 376 25.02 7.77 -10.93
N ILE A 377 23.85 7.21 -10.61
CA ILE A 377 22.88 7.73 -9.64
C ILE A 377 22.52 6.60 -8.66
N ARG A 378 22.54 6.90 -7.37
CA ARG A 378 21.97 6.05 -6.33
C ARG A 378 20.52 6.43 -6.13
N ALA A 379 19.62 5.48 -6.27
CA ALA A 379 18.18 5.71 -6.11
C ALA A 379 17.63 4.85 -4.99
N THR A 380 16.61 5.36 -4.29
CA THR A 380 15.77 4.52 -3.43
C THR A 380 14.38 4.39 -4.01
N TYR A 381 13.71 3.25 -3.75
CA TYR A 381 12.36 3.01 -4.26
C TYR A 381 11.32 3.06 -3.17
N HIS A 382 10.36 3.98 -3.31
CA HIS A 382 9.16 3.99 -2.47
C HIS A 382 8.12 3.04 -3.05
N ASP A 383 7.82 1.96 -2.33
CA ASP A 383 6.74 1.04 -2.67
C ASP A 383 5.36 1.70 -2.46
N PRO A 384 4.61 2.03 -3.53
CA PRO A 384 3.24 2.50 -3.36
C PRO A 384 2.38 1.39 -2.77
N CYS A 385 1.66 1.67 -1.67
CA CYS A 385 0.89 0.65 -0.96
C CYS A 385 -0.15 -0.06 -1.82
N HIS A 386 -0.82 0.66 -2.71
CA HIS A 386 -1.80 0.09 -3.66
C HIS A 386 -1.15 -0.64 -4.86
N LEU A 387 0.16 -0.50 -5.08
CA LEU A 387 0.91 -1.31 -6.02
C LEU A 387 1.37 -2.60 -5.32
N LEU A 388 2.15 -2.43 -4.23
CA LEU A 388 2.72 -3.55 -3.49
C LEU A 388 1.65 -4.44 -2.88
N ARG A 389 0.74 -3.88 -2.07
CA ARG A 389 -0.26 -4.65 -1.30
C ARG A 389 -1.56 -4.83 -2.05
N GLY A 390 -2.00 -3.83 -2.80
CA GLY A 390 -3.25 -3.85 -3.55
C GLY A 390 -3.21 -4.65 -4.85
N GLN A 391 -2.02 -4.80 -5.46
CA GLN A 391 -1.85 -5.50 -6.73
C GLN A 391 -0.81 -6.63 -6.70
N GLY A 392 -0.04 -6.79 -5.60
CA GLY A 392 1.02 -7.80 -5.48
C GLY A 392 2.25 -7.51 -6.35
N ILE A 393 2.44 -6.27 -6.81
CA ILE A 393 3.53 -5.88 -7.70
C ILE A 393 4.68 -5.33 -6.85
N ARG A 394 5.77 -6.09 -6.77
CA ARG A 394 6.96 -5.77 -5.97
C ARG A 394 8.25 -5.76 -6.79
N GLU A 395 8.51 -6.85 -7.50
CA GLU A 395 9.79 -7.06 -8.17
C GLU A 395 9.88 -6.37 -9.53
N GLN A 396 8.77 -6.22 -10.24
CA GLN A 396 8.74 -5.61 -11.57
C GLN A 396 9.36 -4.20 -11.60
N PRO A 397 8.97 -3.25 -10.72
CA PRO A 397 9.62 -1.94 -10.71
C PRO A 397 11.11 -2.04 -10.35
N ARG A 398 11.50 -2.93 -9.44
CA ARG A 398 12.92 -3.15 -9.05
C ARG A 398 13.76 -3.67 -10.20
N GLN A 399 13.23 -4.63 -10.97
CA GLN A 399 13.89 -5.16 -12.16
C GLN A 399 14.15 -4.06 -13.21
N LEU A 400 13.21 -3.14 -13.40
CA LEU A 400 13.34 -2.02 -14.33
C LEU A 400 14.34 -1.00 -13.81
N ILE A 401 14.25 -0.60 -12.55
CA ILE A 401 15.12 0.40 -11.91
C ILE A 401 16.59 -0.04 -11.92
N ARG A 402 16.87 -1.29 -11.56
CA ARG A 402 18.25 -1.83 -11.52
C ARG A 402 18.96 -1.85 -12.87
N GLN A 403 18.23 -1.75 -13.98
CA GLN A 403 18.84 -1.62 -15.31
C GLN A 403 19.41 -0.22 -15.57
N VAL A 404 18.97 0.80 -14.84
CA VAL A 404 19.30 2.20 -15.09
C VAL A 404 20.19 2.80 -14.00
N VAL A 405 19.91 2.49 -12.73
CA VAL A 405 20.54 3.12 -11.55
C VAL A 405 20.92 2.09 -10.49
N ASP A 406 21.69 2.51 -9.50
CA ASP A 406 21.98 1.70 -8.31
C ASP A 406 20.86 1.85 -7.29
N LEU A 407 20.17 0.74 -6.97
CA LEU A 407 19.02 0.73 -6.08
C LEU A 407 19.43 0.44 -4.64
N VAL A 408 19.07 1.36 -3.73
CA VAL A 408 19.14 1.19 -2.27
C VAL A 408 17.74 0.94 -1.76
N GLU A 409 17.53 -0.18 -1.08
CA GLU A 409 16.22 -0.54 -0.51
C GLU A 409 15.91 0.26 0.75
N MET A 410 14.62 0.49 0.99
CA MET A 410 14.11 1.10 2.21
C MET A 410 12.80 0.42 2.66
N PRO A 411 12.41 0.54 3.95
CA PRO A 411 11.17 -0.07 4.45
C PRO A 411 9.93 0.36 3.68
N ALA A 412 9.02 -0.60 3.38
CA ALA A 412 7.77 -0.38 2.66
C ALA A 412 6.69 0.26 3.54
N ILE A 413 6.91 1.50 3.99
CA ILE A 413 6.00 2.28 4.84
C ILE A 413 5.13 3.19 3.95
N CYS A 414 3.87 3.42 4.35
CA CYS A 414 2.94 4.31 3.62
C CYS A 414 3.44 5.77 3.63
N CYS A 415 3.28 6.48 2.51
CA CYS A 415 3.63 7.90 2.42
C CYS A 415 2.65 8.84 3.13
N GLY A 416 1.44 8.37 3.51
CA GLY A 416 0.44 9.20 4.19
C GLY A 416 -0.63 9.83 3.28
N SER A 417 -0.48 9.81 1.97
CA SER A 417 -1.38 10.52 1.04
C SER A 417 -2.74 9.85 0.80
N GLY A 418 -2.81 8.52 0.98
CA GLY A 418 -3.95 7.70 0.58
C GLY A 418 -5.19 7.84 1.49
N GLY A 419 -6.28 7.11 1.14
CA GLY A 419 -7.46 7.00 1.99
C GLY A 419 -8.27 8.29 2.19
N GLY A 420 -8.01 9.34 1.40
CA GLY A 420 -8.60 10.66 1.62
C GLY A 420 -7.93 11.48 2.74
N VAL A 421 -6.88 10.95 3.39
CA VAL A 421 -6.20 11.60 4.53
C VAL A 421 -5.61 12.94 4.10
N LYS A 422 -4.90 13.00 2.96
CA LYS A 422 -4.31 14.27 2.48
C LYS A 422 -5.34 15.36 2.23
N SER A 423 -6.53 15.02 1.79
CA SER A 423 -7.59 16.01 1.53
C SER A 423 -8.40 16.35 2.77
N GLY A 424 -8.67 15.36 3.64
CA GLY A 424 -9.59 15.51 4.75
C GLY A 424 -8.93 15.91 6.08
N VAL A 425 -7.72 15.44 6.33
CA VAL A 425 -6.93 15.67 7.56
C VAL A 425 -5.47 15.93 7.19
N PRO A 426 -5.17 17.10 6.63
CA PRO A 426 -3.87 17.41 6.02
C PRO A 426 -2.70 17.37 7.02
N ASP A 427 -2.93 17.68 8.29
CA ASP A 427 -1.87 17.72 9.32
C ASP A 427 -1.36 16.29 9.62
N GLU A 428 -2.27 15.32 9.70
CA GLU A 428 -1.93 13.90 9.85
C GLU A 428 -1.23 13.35 8.61
N ALA A 429 -1.66 13.80 7.42
CA ALA A 429 -0.96 13.45 6.18
C ALA A 429 0.46 14.01 6.18
N ALA A 430 0.66 15.26 6.63
CA ALA A 430 1.96 15.89 6.73
C ALA A 430 2.88 15.17 7.72
N ALA A 431 2.37 14.77 8.90
CA ALA A 431 3.13 14.01 9.89
C ALA A 431 3.62 12.66 9.33
N LEU A 432 2.75 11.94 8.61
CA LEU A 432 3.12 10.70 7.91
C LEU A 432 4.13 10.95 6.78
N GLY A 433 3.97 12.05 6.04
CA GLY A 433 4.89 12.48 4.98
C GLY A 433 6.28 12.81 5.52
N ALA A 434 6.36 13.57 6.61
CA ALA A 434 7.61 13.92 7.27
C ALA A 434 8.38 12.66 7.72
N ARG A 435 7.69 11.73 8.38
CA ARG A 435 8.27 10.43 8.74
C ARG A 435 8.82 9.68 7.53
N ARG A 436 8.11 9.73 6.39
CA ARG A 436 8.61 9.11 5.15
C ARG A 436 9.84 9.82 4.61
N GLY A 437 9.89 11.15 4.71
CA GLY A 437 11.07 11.97 4.37
C GLY A 437 12.31 11.57 5.17
N GLU A 438 12.17 11.33 6.47
CA GLU A 438 13.27 10.85 7.32
C GLU A 438 13.80 9.48 6.90
N GLU A 439 12.91 8.53 6.53
CA GLU A 439 13.34 7.22 6.04
C GLU A 439 14.09 7.33 4.69
N ILE A 440 13.66 8.24 3.82
CA ILE A 440 14.36 8.53 2.56
C ILE A 440 15.76 9.08 2.84
N LYS A 441 15.88 10.06 3.73
CA LYS A 441 17.16 10.67 4.12
C LYS A 441 18.18 9.65 4.63
N LYS A 442 17.73 8.65 5.40
CA LYS A 442 18.58 7.58 5.92
C LYS A 442 19.22 6.72 4.81
N THR A 443 18.65 6.66 3.62
CA THR A 443 19.19 5.87 2.50
C THR A 443 20.41 6.51 1.86
N GLY A 444 20.58 7.84 1.99
CA GLY A 444 21.61 8.61 1.30
C GLY A 444 21.49 8.55 -0.22
N ALA A 445 20.29 8.31 -0.75
CA ALA A 445 20.04 8.23 -2.19
C ALA A 445 19.96 9.64 -2.82
N ASP A 446 20.41 9.74 -4.07
CA ASP A 446 20.35 10.99 -4.86
C ASP A 446 18.94 11.30 -5.36
N ILE A 447 18.11 10.27 -5.58
CA ILE A 447 16.72 10.38 -6.01
C ILE A 447 15.84 9.34 -5.33
N VAL A 448 14.55 9.68 -5.21
CA VAL A 448 13.47 8.73 -4.84
C VAL A 448 12.71 8.35 -6.09
N ILE A 449 12.45 7.07 -6.28
CA ILE A 449 11.62 6.57 -7.38
C ILE A 449 10.31 6.04 -6.82
N SER A 450 9.18 6.33 -7.48
CA SER A 450 7.87 5.77 -7.15
C SER A 450 7.04 5.53 -8.40
N SER A 451 6.13 4.56 -8.36
CA SER A 451 5.17 4.24 -9.43
C SER A 451 3.74 4.65 -9.05
N CYS A 452 3.58 5.82 -8.41
CA CYS A 452 2.27 6.32 -8.01
C CYS A 452 2.24 7.85 -7.96
N PRO A 453 1.33 8.52 -8.67
CA PRO A 453 1.30 9.99 -8.73
C PRO A 453 0.98 10.63 -7.38
N PHE A 454 0.19 9.98 -6.54
CA PHE A 454 -0.10 10.47 -5.20
C PHE A 454 1.13 10.42 -4.29
N CYS A 455 1.93 9.34 -4.40
CA CYS A 455 3.18 9.22 -3.65
C CYS A 455 4.23 10.22 -4.18
N GLU A 456 4.39 10.34 -5.50
CA GLU A 456 5.28 11.33 -6.13
C GLU A 456 4.97 12.75 -5.61
N PHE A 457 3.71 13.17 -5.75
CA PHE A 457 3.26 14.50 -5.34
C PHE A 457 3.37 14.74 -3.83
N HIS A 458 3.08 13.73 -3.01
CA HIS A 458 3.11 13.91 -1.56
C HIS A 458 4.52 13.87 -1.00
N ILE A 459 5.34 12.92 -1.39
CA ILE A 459 6.72 12.77 -0.95
C ILE A 459 7.55 13.99 -1.35
N SER A 460 7.35 14.55 -2.55
CA SER A 460 8.04 15.77 -3.00
C SER A 460 7.85 16.98 -2.07
N GLY A 461 6.77 17.02 -1.31
CA GLY A 461 6.53 18.07 -0.31
C GLY A 461 7.16 17.80 1.07
N HIS A 462 7.85 16.65 1.25
CA HIS A 462 8.37 16.20 2.54
C HIS A 462 9.83 15.70 2.50
N THR A 463 10.54 15.95 1.41
CA THR A 463 11.96 15.64 1.26
C THR A 463 12.59 16.57 0.24
N ASP A 464 13.86 16.92 0.43
CA ASP A 464 14.66 17.69 -0.55
C ASP A 464 15.19 16.76 -1.67
N THR A 465 15.13 15.44 -1.50
CA THR A 465 15.56 14.46 -2.49
C THR A 465 14.57 14.44 -3.66
N PRO A 466 14.99 14.66 -4.91
CA PRO A 466 14.11 14.66 -6.08
C PRO A 466 13.32 13.37 -6.22
N VAL A 467 12.00 13.48 -6.47
CA VAL A 467 11.11 12.33 -6.65
C VAL A 467 10.78 12.15 -8.13
N LYS A 468 10.99 10.94 -8.66
CA LYS A 468 10.77 10.62 -10.07
C LYS A 468 9.92 9.36 -10.24
N ASN A 469 9.29 9.22 -11.40
CA ASN A 469 8.62 7.98 -11.80
C ASN A 469 9.62 6.98 -12.40
N VAL A 470 9.32 5.68 -12.31
CA VAL A 470 10.12 4.63 -12.97
C VAL A 470 10.24 4.89 -14.46
N ALA A 471 9.17 5.29 -15.15
CA ALA A 471 9.17 5.58 -16.57
C ALA A 471 10.08 6.78 -16.93
N SER A 472 10.06 7.84 -16.10
CA SER A 472 10.93 9.01 -16.33
C SER A 472 12.41 8.67 -16.18
N VAL A 473 12.76 7.80 -15.21
CA VAL A 473 14.15 7.33 -15.02
C VAL A 473 14.59 6.44 -16.19
N LEU A 474 13.73 5.56 -16.68
CA LEU A 474 14.00 4.76 -17.88
C LEU A 474 14.25 5.66 -19.11
N LEU A 475 13.42 6.69 -19.27
CA LEU A 475 13.57 7.64 -20.38
C LEU A 475 14.87 8.42 -20.31
N GLU A 476 15.32 8.81 -19.12
CA GLU A 476 16.64 9.43 -18.92
C GLU A 476 17.77 8.49 -19.35
N GLY A 477 17.67 7.20 -19.00
CA GLY A 477 18.62 6.18 -19.46
C GLY A 477 18.64 6.03 -20.98
N TYR A 478 17.49 6.10 -21.66
CA TYR A 478 17.44 6.08 -23.13
C TYR A 478 18.05 7.34 -23.75
N ARG A 479 17.75 8.51 -23.22
CA ARG A 479 18.34 9.77 -23.69
C ARG A 479 19.86 9.78 -23.53
N GLU A 480 20.38 9.23 -22.45
CA GLU A 480 21.82 9.08 -22.24
C GLU A 480 22.44 8.10 -23.24
N LYS A 481 21.76 6.99 -23.54
CA LYS A 481 22.18 6.03 -24.57
C LYS A 481 22.28 6.69 -25.96
N ASP A 482 21.25 7.47 -26.31
CA ASP A 482 21.19 8.17 -27.59
C ASP A 482 22.32 9.23 -27.69
N ARG A 483 22.60 9.98 -26.59
CA ARG A 483 23.73 10.93 -26.52
C ARG A 483 25.09 10.25 -26.76
N LYS A 484 25.33 9.10 -26.10
CA LYS A 484 26.54 8.32 -26.24
C LYS A 484 26.71 7.80 -27.68
N LYS A 485 25.65 7.32 -28.31
CA LYS A 485 25.66 6.90 -29.70
C LYS A 485 26.01 8.06 -30.65
N ALA A 486 25.42 9.23 -30.47
CA ALA A 486 25.71 10.43 -31.28
C ALA A 486 27.15 10.90 -31.11
N ALA A 487 27.68 10.93 -29.88
CA ALA A 487 29.06 11.30 -29.59
C ALA A 487 30.07 10.34 -30.27
N ASN A 488 29.81 9.02 -30.21
CA ASN A 488 30.67 8.02 -30.87
C ASN A 488 30.61 8.11 -32.40
N ALA A 489 29.47 8.50 -32.99
CA ALA A 489 29.35 8.69 -34.43
C ALA A 489 30.14 9.92 -34.93
N VAL A 490 30.24 10.97 -34.12
CA VAL A 490 31.04 12.18 -34.45
C VAL A 490 32.54 11.92 -34.28
N SER A 491 32.93 11.09 -33.31
CA SER A 491 34.34 10.75 -33.04
C SER A 491 34.95 9.73 -34.03
N ASN A 492 34.12 8.96 -34.75
CA ASN A 492 34.52 8.04 -35.82
C ASN A 492 33.81 8.42 -37.14
N PRO A 493 34.23 9.47 -37.87
CA PRO A 493 33.74 9.69 -39.22
C PRO A 493 34.23 8.51 -40.08
N VAL A 494 33.26 7.70 -40.55
CA VAL A 494 33.54 6.61 -41.49
C VAL A 494 34.21 7.25 -42.69
N ASN A 495 35.49 6.93 -42.95
CA ASN A 495 36.14 7.21 -44.21
C ASN A 495 35.38 6.47 -45.33
N THR A 496 34.50 7.17 -46.03
CA THR A 496 33.89 6.72 -47.27
C THR A 496 34.81 7.11 -48.45
#